data_28a89d99299b6185ca6a55cc2fcf4fed
#
_entry.id   28a89d99299b6185ca6a55cc2fcf4fed
#
_cell.length_a   1.000
_cell.length_b   1.000
_cell.length_c   1.000
_cell.angle_alpha   90.00
_cell.angle_beta   90.00
_cell.angle_gamma   90.00
#
_symmetry.space_group_name_H-M   'P 1'
#
loop_
_entity.id
_entity.type
_entity.pdbx_description
1 polymer ?
#
loop_
_entity_poly.entity_id
_entity_poly.type
_entity_poly.pdbx_seq_one_letter_code
_entity_poly.pdbx_strand_id
1 'polypeptide(L)'
;MEEFKVIDRCLMVKMPEEIDHYKSSYICEETDKRIMKEEVDHVIFDFEGTRFMDSSGIGILMGRYKKMQFIGGKVMIIHPDKLITRMLHMAGINRYIEIME
;
A
#
# COMPACT_ATOMS: atom_id res chain seq x y z
N MET A 1 18.11 -3.15 3.80
CA MET A 1 17.27 -2.62 2.71
C MET A 1 16.08 -1.87 3.26
N GLU A 2 15.86 -0.66 2.76
CA GLU A 2 14.74 0.16 3.21
C GLU A 2 13.45 -0.31 2.57
N GLU A 3 12.49 -0.70 3.39
CA GLU A 3 11.16 -1.07 2.92
C GLU A 3 10.25 0.15 2.82
N PHE A 4 10.61 1.22 3.53
CA PHE A 4 9.86 2.47 3.54
C PHE A 4 10.80 3.59 3.19
N LYS A 5 10.45 4.38 2.19
CA LYS A 5 11.32 5.45 1.72
C LYS A 5 10.47 6.64 1.31
N VAL A 6 10.84 7.83 1.78
CA VAL A 6 10.15 9.05 1.39
C VAL A 6 11.05 9.86 0.47
N ILE A 7 10.55 10.14 -0.73
CA ILE A 7 11.26 10.95 -1.74
C ILE A 7 10.26 11.93 -2.31
N ASP A 8 10.58 13.22 -2.21
CA ASP A 8 9.73 14.27 -2.78
C ASP A 8 8.27 14.14 -2.38
N ARG A 9 8.02 13.98 -1.08
CA ARG A 9 6.68 13.88 -0.49
C ARG A 9 5.94 12.61 -0.90
N CYS A 10 6.65 11.64 -1.46
CA CYS A 10 6.08 10.35 -1.85
C CYS A 10 6.65 9.25 -0.98
N LEU A 11 5.77 8.54 -0.27
CA LEU A 11 6.17 7.39 0.53
C LEU A 11 6.10 6.15 -0.34
N MET A 12 7.25 5.52 -0.55
CA MET A 12 7.34 4.24 -1.26
C MET A 12 7.35 3.13 -0.23
N VAL A 13 6.43 2.18 -0.36
CA VAL A 13 6.34 1.03 0.54
C VAL A 13 6.60 -0.23 -0.26
N LYS A 14 7.74 -0.88 0.02
CA LYS A 14 8.05 -2.17 -0.60
C LYS A 14 7.34 -3.25 0.19
N MET A 15 6.38 -3.91 -0.45
CA MET A 15 5.59 -4.95 0.21
C MET A 15 6.39 -6.25 0.31
N PRO A 16 6.18 -7.03 1.39
CA PRO A 16 6.90 -8.30 1.54
C PRO A 16 6.36 -9.37 0.61
N GLU A 17 7.08 -10.49 0.53
CA GLU A 17 6.68 -11.60 -0.31
C GLU A 17 5.30 -12.15 0.08
N GLU A 18 5.05 -12.24 1.37
CA GLU A 18 3.75 -12.70 1.89
C GLU A 18 3.22 -11.65 2.87
N ILE A 19 1.97 -11.29 2.69
CA ILE A 19 1.32 -10.29 3.54
C ILE A 19 0.24 -11.00 4.34
N ASP A 20 0.55 -11.26 5.61
CA ASP A 20 -0.40 -11.84 6.56
C ASP A 20 -0.82 -10.75 7.54
N HIS A 21 -1.66 -11.13 8.50
CA HIS A 21 -2.17 -10.19 9.49
C HIS A 21 -1.03 -9.52 10.28
N TYR A 22 0.00 -10.29 10.59
CA TYR A 22 1.12 -9.80 11.38
C TYR A 22 1.89 -8.70 10.65
N LYS A 23 2.24 -8.99 9.40
CA LYS A 23 2.98 -8.02 8.57
C LYS A 23 2.11 -6.83 8.22
N SER A 24 0.80 -7.06 8.07
CA SER A 24 -0.15 -5.98 7.80
C SER A 24 -0.16 -4.96 8.92
N SER A 25 -0.18 -5.42 10.18
CA SER A 25 -0.16 -4.52 11.33
C SER A 25 1.10 -3.68 11.35
N TYR A 26 2.24 -4.29 11.07
CA TYR A 26 3.51 -3.58 11.03
C TYR A 26 3.53 -2.53 9.93
N ILE A 27 3.08 -2.90 8.73
CA ILE A 27 3.05 -1.98 7.60
C ILE A 27 2.11 -0.82 7.89
N CYS A 28 0.97 -1.10 8.50
CA CYS A 28 0.00 -0.07 8.86
C CYS A 28 0.62 0.94 9.83
N GLU A 29 1.29 0.46 10.88
CA GLU A 29 1.91 1.33 11.86
C GLU A 29 3.02 2.18 11.25
N GLU A 30 3.89 1.56 10.44
CA GLU A 30 5.01 2.29 9.85
C GLU A 30 4.54 3.34 8.85
N THR A 31 3.57 3.01 8.01
CA THR A 31 3.06 3.97 7.05
C THR A 31 2.40 5.14 7.76
N ASP A 32 1.63 4.88 8.83
CA ASP A 32 0.99 5.95 9.59
C ASP A 32 2.03 6.89 10.21
N LYS A 33 3.10 6.32 10.78
CA LYS A 33 4.17 7.14 11.34
C LYS A 33 4.80 8.05 10.31
N ARG A 34 5.10 7.50 9.12
CA ARG A 34 5.75 8.27 8.06
C ARG A 34 4.83 9.38 7.55
N ILE A 35 3.56 9.06 7.37
CA ILE A 35 2.59 10.06 6.90
C ILE A 35 2.46 11.20 7.89
N MET A 36 2.49 10.90 9.20
CA MET A 36 2.34 11.92 10.21
C MET A 36 3.60 12.75 10.45
N LYS A 37 4.77 12.13 10.34
CA LYS A 37 6.03 12.80 10.65
C LYS A 37 6.62 13.56 9.47
N GLU A 38 6.36 13.11 8.27
CA GLU A 38 6.92 13.70 7.07
C GLU A 38 5.79 14.22 6.20
N GLU A 39 6.07 15.21 5.40
CA GLU A 39 5.04 15.80 4.54
C GLU A 39 4.79 14.88 3.35
N VAL A 40 3.98 13.86 3.55
CA VAL A 40 3.66 12.87 2.53
C VAL A 40 2.32 13.20 1.90
N ASP A 41 2.29 13.34 0.59
CA ASP A 41 1.04 13.54 -0.14
C ASP A 41 0.75 12.42 -1.13
N HIS A 42 1.69 11.47 -1.31
CA HIS A 42 1.48 10.29 -2.14
C HIS A 42 2.04 9.07 -1.43
N VAL A 43 1.31 7.95 -1.52
CA VAL A 43 1.80 6.65 -1.02
C VAL A 43 1.75 5.67 -2.18
N ILE A 44 2.87 5.02 -2.45
CA ILE A 44 2.94 4.00 -3.50
C ILE A 44 3.29 2.67 -2.85
N PHE A 45 2.41 1.69 -3.03
CA PHE A 45 2.64 0.33 -2.56
C PHE A 45 3.21 -0.49 -3.71
N ASP A 46 4.45 -0.92 -3.55
CA ASP A 46 5.15 -1.70 -4.57
C ASP A 46 5.01 -3.19 -4.24
N PHE A 47 4.27 -3.89 -5.08
CA PHE A 47 3.99 -5.31 -4.90
C PHE A 47 4.93 -6.21 -5.68
N GLU A 48 6.02 -5.67 -6.21
CA GLU A 48 6.98 -6.50 -6.93
C GLU A 48 7.55 -7.55 -5.99
N GLY A 49 7.43 -8.82 -6.36
CA GLY A 49 7.90 -9.92 -5.52
C GLY A 49 6.88 -10.42 -4.51
N THR A 50 5.76 -9.72 -4.33
CA THR A 50 4.69 -10.20 -3.44
C THR A 50 3.95 -11.34 -4.13
N ARG A 51 3.89 -12.49 -3.46
CA ARG A 51 3.31 -13.72 -3.99
C ARG A 51 1.96 -14.05 -3.39
N PHE A 52 1.71 -13.59 -2.17
CA PHE A 52 0.50 -13.95 -1.46
C PHE A 52 0.11 -12.84 -0.49
N MET A 53 -1.20 -12.63 -0.32
CA MET A 53 -1.69 -11.80 0.76
C MET A 53 -3.07 -12.29 1.18
N ASP A 54 -3.37 -12.13 2.46
CA ASP A 54 -4.71 -12.41 2.97
C ASP A 54 -5.54 -11.13 2.99
N SER A 55 -6.75 -11.22 3.53
CA SER A 55 -7.67 -10.07 3.53
C SER A 55 -7.15 -8.88 4.33
N SER A 56 -6.20 -9.09 5.25
CA SER A 56 -5.64 -7.98 6.00
C SER A 56 -4.85 -7.03 5.10
N GLY A 57 -4.26 -7.57 4.01
CA GLY A 57 -3.58 -6.74 3.02
C GLY A 57 -4.54 -5.78 2.34
N ILE A 58 -5.74 -6.25 2.03
CA ILE A 58 -6.77 -5.38 1.46
C ILE A 58 -7.13 -4.30 2.46
N GLY A 59 -7.21 -4.65 3.75
CA GLY A 59 -7.50 -3.68 4.81
C GLY A 59 -6.48 -2.57 4.90
N ILE A 60 -5.18 -2.91 4.76
CA ILE A 60 -4.13 -1.89 4.75
C ILE A 60 -4.39 -0.87 3.65
N LEU A 61 -4.63 -1.37 2.45
CA LEU A 61 -4.77 -0.51 1.28
C LEU A 61 -5.96 0.43 1.44
N MET A 62 -7.11 -0.10 1.85
CA MET A 62 -8.29 0.74 2.04
C MET A 62 -8.13 1.73 3.18
N GLY A 63 -7.51 1.31 4.27
CA GLY A 63 -7.27 2.21 5.39
C GLY A 63 -6.36 3.36 5.02
N ARG A 64 -5.29 3.06 4.29
CA ARG A 64 -4.37 4.12 3.85
C ARG A 64 -5.01 5.00 2.80
N TYR A 65 -5.82 4.43 1.93
CA TYR A 65 -6.57 5.22 0.95
C TYR A 65 -7.46 6.25 1.64
N LYS A 66 -8.23 5.82 2.64
CA LYS A 66 -9.12 6.73 3.35
C LYS A 66 -8.35 7.82 4.06
N LYS A 67 -7.24 7.47 4.69
CA LYS A 67 -6.41 8.44 5.39
C LYS A 67 -5.84 9.48 4.43
N MET A 68 -5.31 9.02 3.30
CA MET A 68 -4.73 9.93 2.31
C MET A 68 -5.79 10.81 1.68
N GLN A 69 -6.96 10.26 1.42
CA GLN A 69 -8.06 11.03 0.86
C GLN A 69 -8.47 12.17 1.81
N PHE A 70 -8.47 11.88 3.10
CA PHE A 70 -8.82 12.88 4.11
C PHE A 70 -7.90 14.09 4.08
N ILE A 71 -6.61 13.87 3.80
CA ILE A 71 -5.63 14.96 3.74
C ILE A 71 -5.38 15.46 2.32
N GLY A 72 -6.16 15.00 1.35
CA GLY A 72 -6.05 15.45 -0.04
C GLY A 72 -4.94 14.77 -0.83
N GLY A 73 -4.41 13.66 -0.33
CA GLY A 73 -3.34 12.92 -1.01
C GLY A 73 -3.84 11.78 -1.86
N LYS A 74 -2.92 10.98 -2.36
CA LYS A 74 -3.23 9.87 -3.26
C LYS A 74 -2.49 8.61 -2.88
N VAL A 75 -3.08 7.46 -3.25
CA VAL A 75 -2.46 6.14 -3.08
C VAL A 75 -2.42 5.46 -4.44
N MET A 76 -1.33 4.76 -4.71
CA MET A 76 -1.14 4.03 -5.96
C MET A 76 -0.53 2.67 -5.66
N ILE A 77 -0.85 1.68 -6.49
CA ILE A 77 -0.28 0.34 -6.41
C ILE A 77 0.50 0.09 -7.68
N ILE A 78 1.73 -0.43 -7.55
CA ILE A 78 2.55 -0.76 -8.71
C ILE A 78 3.03 -2.20 -8.64
N HIS A 79 3.24 -2.81 -9.80
CA HIS A 79 3.88 -4.12 -10.02
C HIS A 79 3.20 -5.31 -9.32
N PRO A 80 1.88 -5.39 -9.23
CA PRO A 80 1.26 -6.62 -8.70
C PRO A 80 1.37 -7.74 -9.75
N ASP A 81 1.59 -8.98 -9.28
CA ASP A 81 1.55 -10.11 -10.21
C ASP A 81 0.09 -10.47 -10.52
N LYS A 82 -0.12 -11.52 -11.32
CA LYS A 82 -1.47 -11.89 -11.75
C LYS A 82 -2.38 -12.25 -10.59
N LEU A 83 -1.87 -13.00 -9.63
CA LEU A 83 -2.68 -13.43 -8.48
C LEU A 83 -3.08 -12.21 -7.64
N ILE A 84 -2.11 -11.36 -7.32
CA ILE A 84 -2.38 -10.17 -6.51
C ILE A 84 -3.34 -9.24 -7.25
N THR A 85 -3.12 -9.04 -8.56
CA THR A 85 -4.02 -8.21 -9.37
C THR A 85 -5.44 -8.73 -9.29
N ARG A 86 -5.61 -10.04 -9.42
CA ARG A 86 -6.95 -10.64 -9.33
C ARG A 86 -7.57 -10.38 -7.97
N MET A 87 -6.81 -10.57 -6.91
CA MET A 87 -7.31 -10.33 -5.55
C MET A 87 -7.75 -8.88 -5.36
N LEU A 88 -6.95 -7.94 -5.87
CA LEU A 88 -7.28 -6.53 -5.78
C LEU A 88 -8.59 -6.20 -6.51
N HIS A 89 -8.75 -6.74 -7.72
CA HIS A 89 -9.97 -6.52 -8.50
C HIS A 89 -11.19 -7.16 -7.86
N MET A 90 -11.04 -8.36 -7.32
CA MET A 90 -12.15 -9.04 -6.66
C MET A 90 -12.61 -8.29 -5.42
N ALA A 91 -11.68 -7.60 -4.75
CA ALA A 91 -12.01 -6.79 -3.58
C ALA A 91 -12.49 -5.39 -3.95
N GLY A 92 -12.48 -5.04 -5.24
CA GLY A 92 -12.94 -3.74 -5.71
C GLY A 92 -11.95 -2.60 -5.49
N ILE A 93 -10.70 -2.94 -5.19
CA ILE A 93 -9.66 -1.92 -4.92
C ILE A 93 -9.46 -1.00 -6.12
N ASN A 94 -9.55 -1.55 -7.33
CA ASN A 94 -9.33 -0.76 -8.54
C ASN A 94 -10.35 0.36 -8.75
N ARG A 95 -11.43 0.35 -7.98
CA ARG A 95 -12.41 1.44 -8.02
C ARG A 95 -11.89 2.69 -7.31
N TYR A 96 -10.97 2.54 -6.38
CA TYR A 96 -10.51 3.61 -5.51
C TYR A 96 -9.04 3.95 -5.69
N ILE A 97 -8.22 2.95 -6.01
CA ILE A 97 -6.77 3.08 -6.07
C ILE A 97 -6.30 2.70 -7.47
N GLU A 98 -5.46 3.54 -8.04
CA GLU A 98 -4.87 3.25 -9.35
C GLU A 98 -3.89 2.11 -9.23
N ILE A 99 -4.00 1.13 -10.14
CA ILE A 99 -3.13 -0.04 -10.16
C ILE A 99 -2.35 -0.04 -11.47
N MET A 100 -1.03 0.02 -11.37
CA MET A 100 -0.15 0.00 -12.54
C MET A 100 0.59 -1.33 -12.54
N GLU A 101 0.29 -2.13 -13.52
CA GLU A 101 0.89 -3.47 -13.66
C GLU A 101 2.27 -3.44 -14.29
#